data_60e555eb9d3e460bfb9ce04ecbbba34d
#
_entry.id   60e555eb9d3e460bfb9ce04ecbbba34d
#
_cell.length_a   1.000
_cell.length_b   1.000
_cell.length_c   1.000
_cell.angle_alpha   90.00
_cell.angle_beta   90.00
_cell.angle_gamma   90.00
#
_symmetry.space_group_name_H-M   'P 1'
#
loop_
_entity.id
_entity.type
_entity.pdbx_description
1 polymer ?
#
loop_
_entity_poly.entity_id
_entity_poly.type
_entity_poly.pdbx_seq_one_letter_code
_entity_poly.pdbx_strand_id
1 'polypeptide(L)'
;MGSTGTVLRELRGAQKSAKGVSLYSRYVNRPAGRVLAAGAYRMGMTPNHVTLASALFTYGAVASVALVEPSWALGVLVWAALAVGFAFDSADGQLARLTGRGGPDGEWLDHVVDCGKLLLVHAVVLISFYRFGELPSEAWLLLPLGFQLAAVVTFCAGLLREQLGKAAVSARGPSWAAPDAPAPVSRARAVALLPADYGVFCLVFLLLGAPGAFRAGYAALAVVQAVFLAAFLAKWFRELKALRAG
;
A
#
# COMPACT_ATOMS: atom_id res chain seq x y z
N MET A 1 9.85 16.56 -26.50
CA MET A 1 9.12 16.32 -25.23
C MET A 1 7.68 16.75 -25.43
N GLY A 2 6.72 15.85 -25.27
CA GLY A 2 5.28 16.18 -25.40
C GLY A 2 4.82 17.20 -24.37
N SER A 3 3.73 17.93 -24.66
CA SER A 3 3.13 18.83 -23.67
C SER A 3 2.67 18.06 -22.44
N THR A 4 2.60 18.71 -21.26
CA THR A 4 2.11 18.08 -20.01
C THR A 4 0.75 17.41 -20.22
N GLY A 5 -0.12 18.00 -21.05
CA GLY A 5 -1.44 17.45 -21.38
C GLY A 5 -1.35 16.14 -22.19
N THR A 6 -0.37 15.99 -23.08
CA THR A 6 -0.15 14.76 -23.83
C THR A 6 0.31 13.63 -22.90
N VAL A 7 1.30 13.90 -22.04
CA VAL A 7 1.81 12.94 -21.04
C VAL A 7 0.71 12.48 -20.08
N LEU A 8 -0.11 13.40 -19.57
CA LEU A 8 -1.24 13.05 -18.69
C LEU A 8 -2.30 12.20 -19.39
N ARG A 9 -2.50 12.39 -20.70
CA ARG A 9 -3.44 11.57 -21.50
C ARG A 9 -2.89 10.15 -21.70
N GLU A 10 -1.62 10.01 -22.03
CA GLU A 10 -0.94 8.72 -22.16
C GLU A 10 -0.97 7.94 -20.83
N LEU A 11 -0.68 8.61 -19.70
CA LEU A 11 -0.78 8.03 -18.36
C LEU A 11 -2.20 7.57 -17.99
N ARG A 12 -3.25 8.20 -18.56
CA ARG A 12 -4.63 7.71 -18.37
C ARG A 12 -4.85 6.37 -19.06
N GLY A 13 -4.27 6.16 -20.23
CA GLY A 13 -4.35 4.90 -20.98
C GLY A 13 -3.51 3.77 -20.36
N ALA A 14 -2.40 4.10 -19.68
CA ALA A 14 -1.45 3.15 -19.11
C ALA A 14 -1.81 2.69 -17.67
N GLN A 15 -3.05 2.84 -17.23
CA GLN A 15 -3.47 2.46 -15.87
C GLN A 15 -3.64 0.93 -15.72
N LYS A 16 -3.19 0.38 -14.58
CA LYS A 16 -3.58 -0.99 -14.19
C LYS A 16 -5.10 -1.08 -14.01
N SER A 17 -5.67 -2.27 -14.23
CA SER A 17 -7.06 -2.56 -13.93
C SER A 17 -7.48 -2.04 -12.55
N ALA A 18 -8.70 -1.54 -12.45
CA ALA A 18 -9.27 -1.10 -11.17
C ALA A 18 -9.85 -2.27 -10.34
N LYS A 19 -9.71 -3.53 -10.79
CA LYS A 19 -10.20 -4.72 -10.09
C LYS A 19 -9.45 -4.88 -8.76
N GLY A 20 -10.19 -4.95 -7.65
CA GLY A 20 -9.61 -5.14 -6.32
C GLY A 20 -8.95 -3.90 -5.72
N VAL A 21 -9.16 -2.73 -6.30
CA VAL A 21 -8.64 -1.46 -5.80
C VAL A 21 -9.74 -0.73 -5.02
N SER A 22 -9.41 -0.20 -3.84
CA SER A 22 -10.31 0.58 -3.00
C SER A 22 -10.73 1.90 -3.68
N LEU A 23 -11.75 2.55 -3.12
CA LEU A 23 -12.18 3.86 -3.63
C LEU A 23 -11.11 4.94 -3.40
N TYR A 24 -10.43 4.94 -2.25
CA TYR A 24 -9.38 5.92 -1.97
C TYR A 24 -8.22 5.81 -2.97
N SER A 25 -7.69 4.62 -3.14
CA SER A 25 -6.62 4.39 -4.12
C SER A 25 -7.04 4.73 -5.54
N ARG A 26 -8.30 4.47 -5.90
CA ARG A 26 -8.83 4.74 -7.24
C ARG A 26 -9.02 6.23 -7.54
N TYR A 27 -9.62 6.97 -6.59
CA TYR A 27 -10.06 8.35 -6.83
C TYR A 27 -9.14 9.41 -6.24
N VAL A 28 -8.27 9.05 -5.29
CA VAL A 28 -7.32 9.98 -4.66
C VAL A 28 -5.88 9.61 -5.06
N ASN A 29 -5.42 8.44 -4.68
CA ASN A 29 -4.00 8.10 -4.82
C ASN A 29 -3.54 7.98 -6.28
N ARG A 30 -4.27 7.25 -7.13
CA ARG A 30 -3.90 7.11 -8.55
C ARG A 30 -3.91 8.42 -9.33
N PRO A 31 -4.91 9.32 -9.19
CA PRO A 31 -4.86 10.66 -9.78
C PRO A 31 -3.67 11.51 -9.30
N ALA A 32 -3.39 11.53 -7.98
CA ALA A 32 -2.23 12.21 -7.42
C ALA A 32 -0.91 11.63 -7.98
N GLY A 33 -0.76 10.31 -7.98
CA GLY A 33 0.39 9.62 -8.55
C GLY A 33 0.58 9.93 -10.06
N ARG A 34 -0.51 10.13 -10.81
CA ARG A 34 -0.43 10.52 -12.22
C ARG A 34 0.22 11.89 -12.41
N VAL A 35 -0.13 12.86 -11.57
CA VAL A 35 0.48 14.20 -11.61
C VAL A 35 1.96 14.12 -11.26
N LEU A 36 2.31 13.37 -10.22
CA LEU A 36 3.70 13.15 -9.82
C LEU A 36 4.50 12.40 -10.90
N ALA A 37 3.92 11.37 -11.52
CA ALA A 37 4.56 10.64 -12.63
C ALA A 37 4.83 11.55 -13.84
N ALA A 38 3.90 12.45 -14.18
CA ALA A 38 4.11 13.43 -15.25
C ALA A 38 5.23 14.42 -14.90
N GLY A 39 5.32 14.87 -13.65
CA GLY A 39 6.41 15.70 -13.16
C GLY A 39 7.76 14.97 -13.22
N ALA A 40 7.82 13.75 -12.70
CA ALA A 40 9.01 12.91 -12.70
C ALA A 40 9.50 12.60 -14.14
N TYR A 41 8.57 12.33 -15.07
CA TYR A 41 8.88 12.15 -16.49
C TYR A 41 9.58 13.37 -17.09
N ARG A 42 9.07 14.57 -16.80
CA ARG A 42 9.65 15.84 -17.29
C ARG A 42 11.03 16.13 -16.70
N MET A 43 11.27 15.71 -15.46
CA MET A 43 12.57 15.83 -14.80
C MET A 43 13.56 14.74 -15.22
N GLY A 44 13.17 13.82 -16.12
CA GLY A 44 14.02 12.71 -16.56
C GLY A 44 14.28 11.65 -15.49
N MET A 45 13.46 11.61 -14.43
CA MET A 45 13.59 10.63 -13.35
C MET A 45 13.26 9.21 -13.85
N THR A 46 13.94 8.22 -13.30
CA THR A 46 13.60 6.81 -13.50
C THR A 46 12.52 6.37 -12.52
N PRO A 47 11.77 5.26 -12.79
CA PRO A 47 10.85 4.69 -11.81
C PRO A 47 11.50 4.45 -10.44
N ASN A 48 12.71 3.89 -10.41
CA ASN A 48 13.45 3.62 -9.17
C ASN A 48 13.74 4.89 -8.35
N HIS A 49 14.02 6.03 -9.02
CA HIS A 49 14.15 7.33 -8.32
C HIS A 49 12.84 7.74 -7.64
N VAL A 50 11.70 7.45 -8.26
CA VAL A 50 10.37 7.75 -7.71
C VAL A 50 10.05 6.84 -6.54
N THR A 51 10.39 5.55 -6.61
CA THR A 51 10.29 4.59 -5.49
C THR A 51 11.13 5.04 -4.29
N LEU A 52 12.37 5.50 -4.53
CA LEU A 52 13.23 6.03 -3.45
C LEU A 52 12.68 7.32 -2.84
N ALA A 53 12.08 8.20 -3.65
CA ALA A 53 11.39 9.38 -3.13
C ALA A 53 10.20 8.99 -2.24
N SER A 54 9.39 8.00 -2.67
CA SER A 54 8.32 7.41 -1.84
C SER A 54 8.87 6.90 -0.50
N ALA A 55 9.97 6.15 -0.54
CA ALA A 55 10.64 5.62 0.65
C ALA A 55 11.10 6.74 1.60
N LEU A 56 11.70 7.81 1.08
CA LEU A 56 12.17 8.95 1.87
C LEU A 56 11.04 9.62 2.66
N PHE A 57 9.92 9.94 1.98
CA PHE A 57 8.76 10.53 2.64
C PHE A 57 8.17 9.60 3.69
N THR A 58 7.99 8.33 3.36
CA THR A 58 7.37 7.35 4.26
C THR A 58 8.28 7.06 5.46
N TYR A 59 9.56 6.76 5.24
CA TYR A 59 10.48 6.43 6.33
C TYR A 59 10.78 7.64 7.22
N GLY A 60 10.87 8.85 6.65
CA GLY A 60 10.99 10.09 7.43
C GLY A 60 9.77 10.32 8.33
N ALA A 61 8.56 10.11 7.79
CA ALA A 61 7.32 10.22 8.56
C ALA A 61 7.28 9.20 9.70
N VAL A 62 7.54 7.91 9.42
CA VAL A 62 7.49 6.89 10.46
C VAL A 62 8.59 7.08 11.51
N ALA A 63 9.79 7.51 11.13
CA ALA A 63 10.85 7.82 12.09
C ALA A 63 10.43 8.94 13.06
N SER A 64 9.71 9.96 12.57
CA SER A 64 9.23 11.04 13.43
C SER A 64 8.24 10.57 14.49
N VAL A 65 7.39 9.57 14.20
CA VAL A 65 6.47 8.96 15.18
C VAL A 65 7.21 8.30 16.34
N ALA A 66 8.37 7.69 16.08
CA ALA A 66 9.19 7.06 17.13
C ALA A 66 10.00 8.06 17.96
N LEU A 67 10.35 9.21 17.38
CA LEU A 67 11.33 10.12 17.97
C LEU A 67 10.71 11.36 18.62
N VAL A 68 9.54 11.78 18.17
CA VAL A 68 8.88 13.02 18.59
C VAL A 68 7.63 12.70 19.38
N GLU A 69 7.39 13.48 20.45
CA GLU A 69 6.20 13.36 21.27
C GLU A 69 4.92 13.57 20.46
N PRO A 70 3.89 12.70 20.62
CA PRO A 70 2.64 12.81 19.90
C PRO A 70 1.95 14.18 20.08
N SER A 71 1.56 14.79 18.97
CA SER A 71 0.86 16.07 18.95
C SER A 71 0.01 16.19 17.68
N TRP A 72 -0.92 17.14 17.66
CA TRP A 72 -1.71 17.44 16.47
C TRP A 72 -0.83 17.86 15.28
N ALA A 73 0.19 18.68 15.54
CA ALA A 73 1.12 19.12 14.49
C ALA A 73 1.91 17.96 13.91
N LEU A 74 2.43 17.05 14.76
CA LEU A 74 3.09 15.83 14.32
C LEU A 74 2.11 14.95 13.52
N GLY A 75 0.88 14.81 13.99
CA GLY A 75 -0.14 14.00 13.31
C GLY A 75 -0.41 14.46 11.88
N VAL A 76 -0.57 15.76 11.68
CA VAL A 76 -0.77 16.35 10.34
C VAL A 76 0.46 16.16 9.47
N LEU A 77 1.68 16.38 10.00
CA LEU A 77 2.93 16.20 9.27
C LEU A 77 3.11 14.75 8.84
N VAL A 78 2.91 13.79 9.75
CA VAL A 78 3.04 12.36 9.47
C VAL A 78 2.03 11.93 8.41
N TRP A 79 0.75 12.29 8.60
CA TRP A 79 -0.29 11.99 7.62
C TRP A 79 0.05 12.54 6.23
N ALA A 80 0.45 13.81 6.15
CA ALA A 80 0.78 14.44 4.87
C ALA A 80 1.98 13.76 4.19
N ALA A 81 3.04 13.45 4.95
CA ALA A 81 4.22 12.79 4.41
C ALA A 81 3.92 11.35 3.97
N LEU A 82 3.11 10.59 4.73
CA LEU A 82 2.64 9.26 4.33
C LEU A 82 1.76 9.33 3.07
N ALA A 83 0.85 10.31 2.97
CA ALA A 83 0.00 10.49 1.79
C ALA A 83 0.82 10.84 0.55
N VAL A 84 1.84 11.70 0.68
CA VAL A 84 2.78 12.04 -0.40
C VAL A 84 3.61 10.81 -0.79
N GLY A 85 4.16 10.08 0.19
CA GLY A 85 4.89 8.84 -0.04
C GLY A 85 4.05 7.82 -0.81
N PHE A 86 2.78 7.64 -0.42
CA PHE A 86 1.85 6.74 -1.11
C PHE A 86 1.50 7.21 -2.53
N ALA A 87 1.45 8.52 -2.77
CA ALA A 87 1.25 9.06 -4.11
C ALA A 87 2.48 8.84 -5.01
N PHE A 88 3.71 8.97 -4.48
CA PHE A 88 4.93 8.62 -5.20
C PHE A 88 5.01 7.11 -5.52
N ASP A 89 4.62 6.25 -4.62
CA ASP A 89 4.48 4.81 -4.81
C ASP A 89 3.55 4.48 -5.99
N SER A 90 2.39 5.15 -6.05
CA SER A 90 1.51 5.03 -7.22
C SER A 90 2.13 5.61 -8.50
N ALA A 91 3.01 6.58 -8.39
CA ALA A 91 3.61 7.27 -9.54
C ALA A 91 4.70 6.45 -10.22
N ASP A 92 5.52 5.67 -9.48
CA ASP A 92 6.63 4.90 -10.03
C ASP A 92 6.16 3.83 -11.03
N GLY A 93 5.14 3.04 -10.67
CA GLY A 93 4.54 2.07 -11.57
C GLY A 93 3.83 2.72 -12.78
N GLN A 94 3.28 3.94 -12.63
CA GLN A 94 2.71 4.70 -13.73
C GLN A 94 3.82 5.19 -14.68
N LEU A 95 4.93 5.69 -14.12
CA LEU A 95 6.10 6.12 -14.87
C LEU A 95 6.76 4.94 -15.60
N ALA A 96 6.90 3.77 -14.92
CA ALA A 96 7.44 2.56 -15.52
C ALA A 96 6.66 2.13 -16.77
N ARG A 97 5.33 2.13 -16.69
CA ARG A 97 4.45 1.81 -17.83
C ARG A 97 4.52 2.84 -18.96
N LEU A 98 4.59 4.13 -18.62
CA LEU A 98 4.69 5.21 -19.61
C LEU A 98 5.99 5.13 -20.40
N THR A 99 7.10 4.84 -19.71
CA THR A 99 8.45 4.86 -20.31
C THR A 99 8.90 3.51 -20.88
N GLY A 100 8.12 2.44 -20.64
CA GLY A 100 8.54 1.07 -20.96
C GLY A 100 9.75 0.60 -20.14
N ARG A 101 10.10 1.29 -19.06
CA ARG A 101 11.25 0.99 -18.18
C ARG A 101 10.86 0.17 -16.96
N GLY A 102 9.80 -0.63 -17.05
CA GLY A 102 9.47 -1.64 -16.03
C GLY A 102 10.38 -2.85 -16.18
N GLY A 103 10.94 -3.33 -15.08
CA GLY A 103 11.81 -4.52 -15.06
C GLY A 103 11.71 -5.25 -13.73
N PRO A 104 12.29 -6.47 -13.64
CA PRO A 104 12.27 -7.25 -12.41
C PRO A 104 13.03 -6.58 -11.26
N ASP A 105 14.03 -5.77 -11.55
CA ASP A 105 14.79 -4.96 -10.60
C ASP A 105 13.92 -3.87 -9.94
N GLY A 106 13.10 -3.18 -10.74
CA GLY A 106 12.16 -2.17 -10.26
C GLY A 106 11.03 -2.80 -9.46
N GLU A 107 10.44 -3.92 -9.92
CA GLU A 107 9.42 -4.67 -9.17
C GLU A 107 9.97 -5.17 -7.82
N TRP A 108 11.21 -5.67 -7.81
CA TRP A 108 11.89 -6.09 -6.59
C TRP A 108 12.11 -4.92 -5.61
N LEU A 109 12.63 -3.80 -6.10
CA LEU A 109 12.88 -2.61 -5.26
C LEU A 109 11.58 -2.10 -4.63
N ASP A 110 10.51 -1.98 -5.41
CA ASP A 110 9.17 -1.58 -4.97
C ASP A 110 8.68 -2.47 -3.83
N HIS A 111 8.71 -3.79 -4.01
CA HIS A 111 8.27 -4.73 -2.98
C HIS A 111 9.14 -4.74 -1.72
N VAL A 112 10.46 -4.55 -1.85
CA VAL A 112 11.37 -4.44 -0.69
C VAL A 112 11.06 -3.18 0.11
N VAL A 113 10.89 -2.05 -0.57
CA VAL A 113 10.52 -0.78 0.07
C VAL A 113 9.15 -0.89 0.74
N ASP A 114 8.16 -1.51 0.10
CA ASP A 114 6.83 -1.71 0.66
C ASP A 114 6.84 -2.62 1.89
N CYS A 115 7.60 -3.70 1.85
CA CYS A 115 7.80 -4.55 3.02
C CYS A 115 8.38 -3.77 4.19
N GLY A 116 9.41 -2.96 3.93
CA GLY A 116 10.02 -2.08 4.93
C GLY A 116 9.02 -1.06 5.51
N LYS A 117 8.19 -0.42 4.68
CA LYS A 117 7.12 0.49 5.13
C LYS A 117 6.16 -0.20 6.10
N LEU A 118 5.67 -1.40 5.75
CA LEU A 118 4.74 -2.16 6.58
C LEU A 118 5.36 -2.59 7.91
N LEU A 119 6.62 -3.02 7.90
CA LEU A 119 7.33 -3.38 9.12
C LEU A 119 7.53 -2.16 10.03
N LEU A 120 8.02 -1.06 9.49
CA LEU A 120 8.42 0.09 10.28
C LEU A 120 7.22 0.87 10.82
N VAL A 121 6.13 1.02 10.05
CA VAL A 121 4.99 1.82 10.49
C VAL A 121 4.36 1.27 11.78
N HIS A 122 4.31 -0.03 11.96
CA HIS A 122 3.78 -0.64 13.18
C HIS A 122 4.83 -0.69 14.31
N ALA A 123 6.10 -0.91 13.96
CA ALA A 123 7.19 -0.88 14.93
C ALA A 123 7.34 0.49 15.59
N VAL A 124 7.22 1.58 14.82
CA VAL A 124 7.30 2.94 15.39
C VAL A 124 6.10 3.30 16.26
N VAL A 125 4.90 2.76 15.96
CA VAL A 125 3.73 2.90 16.85
C VAL A 125 3.99 2.20 18.19
N LEU A 126 4.59 1.00 18.16
CA LEU A 126 5.01 0.30 19.39
C LEU A 126 6.01 1.15 20.19
N ILE A 127 7.04 1.70 19.51
CA ILE A 127 8.03 2.56 20.15
C ILE A 127 7.36 3.81 20.72
N SER A 128 6.46 4.46 19.98
CA SER A 128 5.71 5.63 20.45
C SER A 128 4.85 5.31 21.66
N PHE A 129 4.15 4.16 21.67
CA PHE A 129 3.38 3.69 22.81
C PHE A 129 4.26 3.47 24.04
N TYR A 130 5.43 2.86 23.87
CA TYR A 130 6.37 2.60 24.97
C TYR A 130 6.98 3.89 25.51
N ARG A 131 7.37 4.83 24.63
CA ARG A 131 8.09 6.05 25.05
C ARG A 131 7.19 7.14 25.59
N PHE A 132 6.01 7.30 25.00
CA PHE A 132 5.16 8.47 25.23
C PHE A 132 3.73 8.11 25.68
N GLY A 133 3.40 6.83 25.67
CA GLY A 133 2.03 6.39 25.92
C GLY A 133 1.77 6.16 27.40
N GLU A 134 0.75 6.82 27.98
CA GLU A 134 0.10 6.38 29.20
C GLU A 134 -0.86 5.24 28.84
N LEU A 135 -0.35 4.01 28.87
CA LEU A 135 -1.11 2.83 28.48
C LEU A 135 -1.90 2.28 29.68
N PRO A 136 -3.17 1.86 29.47
CA PRO A 136 -3.96 1.21 30.53
C PRO A 136 -3.33 -0.09 31.07
N SER A 137 -2.54 -0.78 30.23
CA SER A 137 -1.73 -1.94 30.60
C SER A 137 -0.63 -2.16 29.54
N GLU A 138 0.44 -2.87 29.91
CA GLU A 138 1.52 -3.24 28.98
C GLU A 138 1.03 -4.15 27.84
N ALA A 139 -0.10 -4.84 28.02
CA ALA A 139 -0.70 -5.65 26.96
C ALA A 139 -1.04 -4.85 25.69
N TRP A 140 -1.22 -3.53 25.79
CA TRP A 140 -1.42 -2.66 24.62
C TRP A 140 -0.22 -2.64 23.67
N LEU A 141 0.99 -2.98 24.13
CA LEU A 141 2.17 -3.11 23.28
C LEU A 141 2.06 -4.31 22.32
N LEU A 142 1.22 -5.30 22.62
CA LEU A 142 0.95 -6.41 21.72
C LEU A 142 0.10 -6.01 20.50
N LEU A 143 -0.66 -4.92 20.61
CA LEU A 143 -1.54 -4.45 19.53
C LEU A 143 -0.76 -4.07 18.26
N PRO A 144 0.30 -3.22 18.29
CA PRO A 144 1.10 -2.94 17.11
C PRO A 144 1.81 -4.18 16.55
N LEU A 145 2.25 -5.11 17.39
CA LEU A 145 2.87 -6.38 16.95
C LEU A 145 1.86 -7.27 16.22
N GLY A 146 0.65 -7.41 16.75
CA GLY A 146 -0.43 -8.16 16.11
C GLY A 146 -0.85 -7.53 14.77
N PHE A 147 -0.94 -6.21 14.71
CA PHE A 147 -1.26 -5.50 13.48
C PHE A 147 -0.13 -5.66 12.44
N GLN A 148 1.13 -5.51 12.86
CA GLN A 148 2.30 -5.75 12.02
C GLN A 148 2.28 -7.15 11.42
N LEU A 149 2.05 -8.18 12.26
CA LEU A 149 1.93 -9.56 11.80
C LEU A 149 0.85 -9.69 10.73
N ALA A 150 -0.35 -9.16 11.00
CA ALA A 150 -1.46 -9.25 10.06
C ALA A 150 -1.16 -8.53 8.74
N ALA A 151 -0.57 -7.35 8.79
CA ALA A 151 -0.24 -6.55 7.60
C ALA A 151 0.86 -7.24 6.76
N VAL A 152 1.96 -7.65 7.39
CA VAL A 152 3.10 -8.29 6.70
C VAL A 152 2.71 -9.65 6.11
N VAL A 153 1.96 -10.48 6.86
CA VAL A 153 1.49 -11.77 6.34
C VAL A 153 0.52 -11.56 5.17
N THR A 154 -0.38 -10.57 5.24
CA THR A 154 -1.27 -10.24 4.11
C THR A 154 -0.46 -9.85 2.87
N PHE A 155 0.54 -8.98 3.03
CA PHE A 155 1.40 -8.53 1.94
C PHE A 155 2.19 -9.69 1.33
N CYS A 156 2.93 -10.44 2.14
CA CYS A 156 3.75 -11.56 1.67
C CYS A 156 2.92 -12.67 1.02
N ALA A 157 1.79 -13.03 1.62
CA ALA A 157 0.89 -14.05 1.08
C ALA A 157 0.26 -13.59 -0.25
N GLY A 158 -0.10 -12.31 -0.37
CA GLY A 158 -0.62 -11.73 -1.60
C GLY A 158 0.41 -11.73 -2.72
N LEU A 159 1.64 -11.31 -2.41
CA LEU A 159 2.76 -11.31 -3.36
C LEU A 159 3.09 -12.73 -3.82
N LEU A 160 3.23 -13.69 -2.88
CA LEU A 160 3.51 -15.09 -3.19
C LEU A 160 2.39 -15.70 -4.05
N ARG A 161 1.12 -15.43 -3.71
CA ARG A 161 -0.03 -15.89 -4.50
C ARG A 161 0.04 -15.34 -5.94
N GLU A 162 0.41 -14.08 -6.12
CA GLU A 162 0.54 -13.47 -7.45
C GLU A 162 1.66 -14.16 -8.25
N GLN A 163 2.83 -14.36 -7.65
CA GLN A 163 3.97 -15.00 -8.31
C GLN A 163 3.69 -16.47 -8.67
N LEU A 164 3.11 -17.24 -7.74
CA LEU A 164 2.69 -18.63 -8.01
C LEU A 164 1.62 -18.71 -9.09
N GLY A 165 0.68 -17.75 -9.12
CA GLY A 165 -0.32 -17.65 -10.17
C GLY A 165 0.30 -17.38 -11.54
N LYS A 166 1.23 -16.40 -11.63
CA LYS A 166 1.96 -16.09 -12.87
C LYS A 166 2.75 -17.32 -13.36
N ALA A 167 3.46 -18.01 -12.46
CA ALA A 167 4.23 -19.20 -12.79
C ALA A 167 3.35 -20.36 -13.30
N ALA A 168 2.20 -20.59 -12.66
CA ALA A 168 1.26 -21.63 -13.09
C ALA A 168 0.67 -21.37 -14.47
N VAL A 169 0.35 -20.09 -14.79
CA VAL A 169 -0.11 -19.70 -16.13
C VAL A 169 0.98 -19.89 -17.16
N SER A 170 2.22 -19.46 -16.87
CA SER A 170 3.36 -19.61 -17.76
C SER A 170 3.69 -21.07 -18.07
N ALA A 171 3.58 -21.96 -17.10
CA ALA A 171 3.88 -23.38 -17.27
C ALA A 171 2.85 -24.11 -18.16
N ARG A 172 1.63 -23.60 -18.31
CA ARG A 172 0.56 -24.22 -19.10
C ARG A 172 0.54 -23.80 -20.57
N GLY A 173 1.36 -22.82 -20.95
CA GLY A 173 1.47 -22.34 -22.32
C GLY A 173 0.36 -21.37 -22.78
N PRO A 174 0.50 -20.80 -24.00
CA PRO A 174 -0.34 -19.71 -24.51
C PRO A 174 -1.82 -20.10 -24.76
N SER A 175 -2.12 -21.39 -24.90
CA SER A 175 -3.47 -21.91 -25.14
C SER A 175 -4.34 -21.96 -23.89
N TRP A 176 -3.75 -21.80 -22.69
CA TRP A 176 -4.52 -21.83 -21.45
C TRP A 176 -5.04 -20.42 -21.14
N ALA A 177 -6.30 -20.17 -21.44
CA ALA A 177 -6.98 -18.98 -20.95
C ALA A 177 -7.24 -19.13 -19.44
N ALA A 178 -6.75 -18.18 -18.65
CA ALA A 178 -7.09 -18.15 -17.23
C ALA A 178 -8.63 -18.20 -17.07
N PRO A 179 -9.16 -19.08 -16.22
CA PRO A 179 -10.60 -19.18 -16.02
C PRO A 179 -11.04 -17.94 -15.26
N ASP A 180 -11.33 -16.88 -15.93
CA ASP A 180 -12.14 -15.76 -15.50
C ASP A 180 -11.93 -14.55 -16.42
N ALA A 181 -12.93 -14.27 -17.22
CA ALA A 181 -13.14 -12.94 -17.77
C ALA A 181 -13.11 -11.92 -16.60
N PRO A 182 -12.53 -10.74 -16.76
CA PRO A 182 -12.47 -9.76 -15.69
C PRO A 182 -13.87 -9.42 -15.21
N ALA A 183 -14.23 -9.92 -14.01
CA ALA A 183 -15.50 -9.57 -13.39
C ALA A 183 -15.61 -8.03 -13.31
N PRO A 184 -16.81 -7.47 -13.57
CA PRO A 184 -17.01 -6.02 -13.56
C PRO A 184 -16.55 -5.44 -12.21
N VAL A 185 -15.98 -4.22 -12.25
CA VAL A 185 -15.49 -3.52 -11.06
C VAL A 185 -16.68 -3.18 -10.17
N SER A 186 -16.93 -3.99 -9.14
CA SER A 186 -18.00 -3.75 -8.18
C SER A 186 -17.67 -2.57 -7.27
N ARG A 187 -18.56 -1.56 -7.25
CA ARG A 187 -18.46 -0.43 -6.30
C ARG A 187 -18.58 -0.90 -4.85
N ALA A 188 -19.49 -1.85 -4.58
CA ALA A 188 -19.66 -2.42 -3.24
C ALA A 188 -18.35 -3.06 -2.74
N ARG A 189 -17.65 -3.80 -3.60
CA ARG A 189 -16.34 -4.38 -3.25
C ARG A 189 -15.27 -3.31 -3.01
N ALA A 190 -15.26 -2.24 -3.80
CA ALA A 190 -14.31 -1.15 -3.63
C ALA A 190 -14.55 -0.37 -2.31
N VAL A 191 -15.82 -0.23 -1.90
CA VAL A 191 -16.19 0.32 -0.57
C VAL A 191 -15.76 -0.65 0.53
N ALA A 192 -16.05 -1.94 0.40
CA ALA A 192 -15.69 -2.95 1.40
C ALA A 192 -14.16 -3.04 1.64
N LEU A 193 -13.34 -2.67 0.67
CA LEU A 193 -11.88 -2.65 0.78
C LEU A 193 -11.32 -1.34 1.38
N LEU A 194 -12.16 -0.30 1.59
CA LEU A 194 -11.70 0.98 2.15
C LEU A 194 -10.97 0.83 3.49
N PRO A 195 -11.47 0.06 4.48
CA PRO A 195 -10.80 -0.05 5.77
C PRO A 195 -9.43 -0.75 5.72
N ALA A 196 -9.17 -1.51 4.65
CA ALA A 196 -7.88 -2.16 4.41
C ALA A 196 -6.96 -1.34 3.46
N ASP A 197 -7.39 -0.15 3.03
CA ASP A 197 -6.60 0.71 2.16
C ASP A 197 -5.54 1.46 2.98
N TYR A 198 -4.31 1.47 2.48
CA TYR A 198 -3.19 2.15 3.13
C TYR A 198 -3.45 3.66 3.32
N GLY A 199 -4.09 4.32 2.36
CA GLY A 199 -4.42 5.73 2.48
C GLY A 199 -5.44 6.01 3.58
N VAL A 200 -6.40 5.09 3.81
CA VAL A 200 -7.33 5.17 4.94
C VAL A 200 -6.60 4.91 6.25
N PHE A 201 -5.70 3.92 6.27
CA PHE A 201 -4.83 3.68 7.42
C PHE A 201 -4.02 4.94 7.80
N CYS A 202 -3.47 5.66 6.83
CA CYS A 202 -2.71 6.89 7.09
C CYS A 202 -3.53 7.97 7.84
N LEU A 203 -4.85 8.00 7.68
CA LEU A 203 -5.72 8.97 8.39
C LEU A 203 -5.68 8.81 9.90
N VAL A 204 -5.39 7.62 10.43
CA VAL A 204 -5.34 7.40 11.88
C VAL A 204 -4.28 8.27 12.55
N PHE A 205 -3.18 8.59 11.84
CA PHE A 205 -2.11 9.43 12.39
C PHE A 205 -2.55 10.87 12.67
N LEU A 206 -3.61 11.37 12.03
CA LEU A 206 -4.21 12.67 12.38
C LEU A 206 -4.67 12.71 13.83
N LEU A 207 -4.91 11.58 14.46
CA LEU A 207 -5.35 11.47 15.85
C LEU A 207 -4.20 11.43 16.86
N LEU A 208 -2.93 11.57 16.43
CA LEU A 208 -1.77 11.51 17.34
C LEU A 208 -1.84 12.53 18.49
N GLY A 209 -2.49 13.69 18.27
CA GLY A 209 -2.72 14.70 19.30
C GLY A 209 -3.77 14.30 20.36
N ALA A 210 -4.47 13.18 20.19
CA ALA A 210 -5.46 12.65 21.12
C ALA A 210 -5.18 11.15 21.38
N PRO A 211 -4.27 10.80 22.33
CA PRO A 211 -3.76 9.44 22.49
C PRO A 211 -4.82 8.36 22.64
N GLY A 212 -5.91 8.65 23.35
CA GLY A 212 -7.05 7.73 23.49
C GLY A 212 -7.76 7.46 22.17
N ALA A 213 -8.02 8.51 21.37
CA ALA A 213 -8.65 8.39 20.06
C ALA A 213 -7.72 7.68 19.06
N PHE A 214 -6.42 7.99 19.08
CA PHE A 214 -5.43 7.29 18.27
C PHE A 214 -5.41 5.79 18.59
N ARG A 215 -5.32 5.39 19.87
CA ARG A 215 -5.36 3.99 20.28
C ARG A 215 -6.62 3.28 19.82
N ALA A 216 -7.79 3.91 20.02
CA ALA A 216 -9.06 3.32 19.60
C ALA A 216 -9.16 3.14 18.07
N GLY A 217 -8.80 4.16 17.30
CA GLY A 217 -8.79 4.11 15.84
C GLY A 217 -7.80 3.08 15.30
N TYR A 218 -6.60 3.05 15.88
CA TYR A 218 -5.56 2.08 15.50
C TYR A 218 -5.97 0.64 15.83
N ALA A 219 -6.60 0.41 17.01
CA ALA A 219 -7.13 -0.90 17.39
C ALA A 219 -8.27 -1.34 16.44
N ALA A 220 -9.18 -0.44 16.10
CA ALA A 220 -10.26 -0.76 15.15
C ALA A 220 -9.69 -1.19 13.78
N LEU A 221 -8.69 -0.48 13.26
CA LEU A 221 -8.02 -0.85 12.02
C LEU A 221 -7.26 -2.18 12.13
N ALA A 222 -6.63 -2.47 13.28
CA ALA A 222 -5.95 -3.74 13.52
C ALA A 222 -6.93 -4.93 13.49
N VAL A 223 -8.11 -4.78 14.13
CA VAL A 223 -9.17 -5.80 14.09
C VAL A 223 -9.65 -6.03 12.65
N VAL A 224 -9.92 -4.95 11.93
CA VAL A 224 -10.32 -5.03 10.51
C VAL A 224 -9.26 -5.75 9.69
N GLN A 225 -7.98 -5.40 9.85
CA GLN A 225 -6.88 -6.04 9.13
C GLN A 225 -6.77 -7.53 9.46
N ALA A 226 -6.97 -7.94 10.71
CA ALA A 226 -6.99 -9.35 11.12
C ALA A 226 -8.13 -10.13 10.44
N VAL A 227 -9.32 -9.53 10.35
CA VAL A 227 -10.46 -10.12 9.62
C VAL A 227 -10.15 -10.26 8.14
N PHE A 228 -9.57 -9.22 7.51
CA PHE A 228 -9.15 -9.29 6.10
C PHE A 228 -8.06 -10.32 5.88
N LEU A 229 -7.08 -10.44 6.78
CA LEU A 229 -6.06 -11.48 6.72
C LEU A 229 -6.71 -12.88 6.64
N ALA A 230 -7.60 -13.20 7.58
CA ALA A 230 -8.28 -14.51 7.59
C ALA A 230 -9.07 -14.75 6.30
N ALA A 231 -9.83 -13.74 5.83
CA ALA A 231 -10.61 -13.83 4.59
C ALA A 231 -9.74 -14.01 3.34
N PHE A 232 -8.62 -13.25 3.25
CA PHE A 232 -7.71 -13.34 2.10
C PHE A 232 -6.94 -14.65 2.10
N LEU A 233 -6.43 -15.13 3.23
CA LEU A 233 -5.75 -16.41 3.30
C LEU A 233 -6.67 -17.55 2.87
N ALA A 234 -7.90 -17.60 3.38
CA ALA A 234 -8.88 -18.61 2.99
C ALA A 234 -9.24 -18.55 1.50
N LYS A 235 -9.34 -17.32 0.93
CA LYS A 235 -9.62 -17.12 -0.49
C LYS A 235 -8.43 -17.55 -1.35
N TRP A 236 -7.23 -17.06 -1.07
CA TRP A 236 -6.03 -17.32 -1.87
C TRP A 236 -5.64 -18.79 -1.83
N PHE A 237 -5.77 -19.45 -0.68
CA PHE A 237 -5.56 -20.89 -0.57
C PHE A 237 -6.51 -21.69 -1.50
N ARG A 238 -7.80 -21.31 -1.54
CA ARG A 238 -8.77 -21.94 -2.46
C ARG A 238 -8.44 -21.69 -3.93
N GLU A 239 -8.04 -20.46 -4.27
CA GLU A 239 -7.62 -20.10 -5.63
C GLU A 239 -6.39 -20.92 -6.08
N LEU A 240 -5.36 -21.02 -5.23
CA LEU A 240 -4.16 -21.80 -5.55
C LEU A 240 -4.45 -23.32 -5.62
N LYS A 241 -5.34 -23.82 -4.76
CA LYS A 241 -5.78 -25.23 -4.83
C LYS A 241 -6.51 -25.52 -6.16
N ALA A 242 -7.33 -24.59 -6.63
CA ALA A 242 -8.02 -24.74 -7.91
C ALA A 242 -7.05 -24.76 -9.11
N LEU A 243 -5.94 -24.00 -9.04
CA LEU A 243 -4.90 -24.06 -10.07
C LEU A 243 -4.20 -25.42 -10.16
N ARG A 244 -4.19 -26.23 -9.10
CA ARG A 244 -3.60 -27.57 -9.09
C ARG A 244 -4.52 -28.63 -9.73
N ALA A 245 -5.83 -28.40 -9.68
CA ALA A 245 -6.84 -29.40 -10.08
C ALA A 245 -7.21 -29.36 -11.58
N GLY A 246 -6.81 -28.33 -12.30
CA GLY A 246 -6.97 -28.16 -13.76
C GLY A 246 -5.61 -28.15 -14.46
#